data_f48e57b345a5bdfe5cc06443622c78d3
#
_entry.id   f48e57b345a5bdfe5cc06443622c78d3
#
_cell.length_a   1.000
_cell.length_b   1.000
_cell.length_c   1.000
_cell.angle_alpha   90.00
_cell.angle_beta   90.00
_cell.angle_gamma   90.00
#
_symmetry.space_group_name_H-M   'P 1'
#
loop_
_entity.id
_entity.type
_entity.pdbx_description
1 polymer ?
#
loop_
_entity_poly.entity_id
_entity_poly.type
_entity_poly.pdbx_seq_one_letter_code
_entity_poly.pdbx_strand_id
1 'polypeptide(L)'
;MRIPRIYHPKSLKNQSTCQLSEDAANHVGRVLRMTEGEQIELFDGSNHIYPTKIIEASKKAVKVDILGCELSDKESNLSIHLGQVISRGDRMEFTIQKSVELGVNVITPLWSERCGVKLDGERMDKKIQQWQKIAIAACEQCGRNVVPEIRPLMKLQDWCAENDGALKLNLHPRAQYSIKTLPSIPKEGVRLLIGSEGGLSPQEIAQTEQQGFTEILLGKRVLRTETASLAAISALQICFGDLG
;
A
#
# COMPACT_ATOMS: atom_id res chain seq x y z
N MET A 1 -4.72 -27.31 3.38
CA MET A 1 -4.42 -26.15 4.27
C MET A 1 -3.69 -25.12 3.41
N ARG A 2 -3.97 -23.82 3.53
CA ARG A 2 -3.26 -22.77 2.76
C ARG A 2 -1.83 -22.67 3.30
N ILE A 3 -0.81 -22.73 2.44
CA ILE A 3 0.59 -22.53 2.83
C ILE A 3 0.74 -21.06 3.27
N PRO A 4 1.25 -20.80 4.50
CA PRO A 4 1.49 -19.44 4.96
C PRO A 4 2.53 -18.73 4.11
N ARG A 5 2.30 -17.46 3.83
CA ARG A 5 3.19 -16.59 3.06
C ARG A 5 3.88 -15.63 4.00
N ILE A 6 5.17 -15.45 3.83
CA ILE A 6 6.01 -14.64 4.73
C ILE A 6 6.94 -13.76 3.90
N TYR A 7 6.93 -12.46 4.19
CA TYR A 7 7.85 -11.51 3.57
C TYR A 7 9.27 -11.63 4.15
N HIS A 8 10.26 -11.59 3.26
CA HIS A 8 11.67 -11.51 3.62
C HIS A 8 12.30 -10.23 3.05
N PRO A 9 12.93 -9.35 3.89
CA PRO A 9 13.37 -8.02 3.45
C PRO A 9 14.67 -8.00 2.64
N LYS A 10 15.31 -9.16 2.46
CA LYS A 10 16.54 -9.30 1.68
C LYS A 10 16.30 -10.23 0.50
N SER A 11 17.02 -10.01 -0.61
CA SER A 11 16.91 -10.88 -1.76
C SER A 11 17.22 -12.33 -1.41
N LEU A 12 16.34 -13.22 -1.84
CA LEU A 12 16.47 -14.68 -1.69
C LEU A 12 17.09 -15.34 -2.93
N LYS A 13 17.37 -14.56 -3.97
CA LYS A 13 17.96 -15.06 -5.21
C LYS A 13 19.29 -15.77 -4.94
N ASN A 14 19.43 -16.98 -5.46
CA ASN A 14 20.61 -17.85 -5.31
C ASN A 14 20.93 -18.30 -3.87
N GLN A 15 20.00 -18.15 -2.94
CA GLN A 15 20.15 -18.71 -1.60
C GLN A 15 19.56 -20.13 -1.55
N SER A 16 20.21 -21.03 -0.83
CA SER A 16 19.69 -22.39 -0.55
C SER A 16 19.01 -22.46 0.80
N THR A 17 19.41 -21.61 1.74
CA THR A 17 18.82 -21.54 3.08
C THR A 17 18.63 -20.09 3.47
N CYS A 18 17.68 -19.84 4.34
CA CYS A 18 17.40 -18.49 4.85
C CYS A 18 17.03 -18.55 6.34
N GLN A 19 17.53 -17.58 7.11
CA GLN A 19 17.05 -17.29 8.45
C GLN A 19 15.99 -16.19 8.38
N LEU A 20 14.80 -16.45 8.91
CA LEU A 20 13.74 -15.45 8.94
C LEU A 20 14.11 -14.27 9.85
N SER A 21 13.57 -13.10 9.53
CA SER A 21 13.66 -11.93 10.42
C SER A 21 13.00 -12.24 11.77
N GLU A 22 13.31 -11.45 12.81
CA GLU A 22 12.75 -11.65 14.15
C GLU A 22 11.21 -11.59 14.14
N ASP A 23 10.62 -10.60 13.41
CA ASP A 23 9.17 -10.46 13.26
C ASP A 23 8.57 -11.68 12.57
N ALA A 24 9.16 -12.14 11.47
CA ALA A 24 8.72 -13.31 10.72
C ALA A 24 8.86 -14.61 11.54
N ALA A 25 9.99 -14.80 12.24
CA ALA A 25 10.20 -15.94 13.11
C ALA A 25 9.19 -15.99 14.26
N ASN A 26 8.90 -14.83 14.87
CA ASN A 26 7.86 -14.73 15.89
C ASN A 26 6.47 -15.05 15.32
N HIS A 27 6.14 -14.60 14.11
CA HIS A 27 4.88 -14.92 13.46
C HIS A 27 4.77 -16.44 13.19
N VAL A 28 5.77 -17.04 12.56
CA VAL A 28 5.78 -18.48 12.23
C VAL A 28 5.79 -19.35 13.49
N GLY A 29 6.71 -19.06 14.44
CA GLY A 29 6.94 -19.93 15.60
C GLY A 29 5.95 -19.73 16.75
N ARG A 30 5.42 -18.51 16.96
CA ARG A 30 4.50 -18.21 18.09
C ARG A 30 3.04 -18.09 17.68
N VAL A 31 2.76 -17.40 16.58
CA VAL A 31 1.39 -17.14 16.13
C VAL A 31 0.87 -18.36 15.39
N LEU A 32 1.56 -18.79 14.34
CA LEU A 32 1.20 -19.96 13.53
C LEU A 32 1.58 -21.30 14.19
N ARG A 33 2.51 -21.29 15.14
CA ARG A 33 3.02 -22.46 15.88
C ARG A 33 3.53 -23.57 14.97
N MET A 34 4.17 -23.17 13.89
CA MET A 34 4.72 -24.11 12.92
C MET A 34 6.00 -24.75 13.44
N THR A 35 6.25 -25.97 12.98
CA THR A 35 7.34 -26.83 13.42
C THR A 35 8.23 -27.23 12.24
N GLU A 36 9.35 -27.86 12.54
CA GLU A 36 10.24 -28.44 11.55
C GLU A 36 9.50 -29.43 10.62
N GLY A 37 9.83 -29.38 9.33
CA GLY A 37 9.22 -30.19 8.29
C GLY A 37 8.02 -29.54 7.59
N GLU A 38 7.40 -28.52 8.19
CA GLU A 38 6.27 -27.81 7.57
C GLU A 38 6.74 -26.84 6.49
N GLN A 39 5.83 -26.48 5.58
CA GLN A 39 6.12 -25.62 4.43
C GLN A 39 5.56 -24.21 4.63
N ILE A 40 6.34 -23.23 4.22
CA ILE A 40 5.92 -21.84 4.04
C ILE A 40 6.39 -21.33 2.68
N GLU A 41 5.77 -20.29 2.18
CA GLU A 41 6.17 -19.60 0.97
C GLU A 41 6.81 -18.24 1.35
N LEU A 42 8.04 -18.01 0.92
CA LEU A 42 8.68 -16.71 1.07
C LEU A 42 8.51 -15.85 -0.18
N PHE A 43 8.55 -14.53 -0.03
CA PHE A 43 8.69 -13.57 -1.12
C PHE A 43 9.54 -12.38 -0.64
N ASP A 44 10.28 -11.75 -1.55
CA ASP A 44 11.31 -10.75 -1.22
C ASP A 44 11.12 -9.40 -1.95
N GLY A 45 9.96 -9.19 -2.55
CA GLY A 45 9.66 -7.99 -3.33
C GLY A 45 10.08 -8.03 -4.80
N SER A 46 10.67 -9.12 -5.25
CA SER A 46 11.17 -9.29 -6.63
C SER A 46 10.15 -9.89 -7.61
N ASN A 47 8.89 -9.94 -7.25
CA ASN A 47 7.83 -10.62 -7.99
C ASN A 47 8.02 -12.15 -8.12
N HIS A 48 8.89 -12.73 -7.29
CA HIS A 48 9.10 -14.16 -7.17
C HIS A 48 8.57 -14.69 -5.85
N ILE A 49 8.18 -15.95 -5.87
CA ILE A 49 7.88 -16.75 -4.69
C ILE A 49 8.94 -17.84 -4.53
N TYR A 50 9.21 -18.16 -3.29
CA TYR A 50 10.20 -19.16 -2.91
C TYR A 50 9.52 -20.18 -2.00
N PRO A 51 9.10 -21.34 -2.56
CA PRO A 51 8.65 -22.47 -1.74
C PRO A 51 9.77 -22.89 -0.80
N THR A 52 9.47 -23.04 0.49
CA THR A 52 10.46 -23.36 1.51
C THR A 52 9.96 -24.43 2.48
N LYS A 53 10.90 -25.09 3.15
CA LYS A 53 10.64 -26.06 4.22
C LYS A 53 11.36 -25.62 5.48
N ILE A 54 10.66 -25.63 6.60
CA ILE A 54 11.24 -25.29 7.91
C ILE A 54 12.21 -26.40 8.32
N ILE A 55 13.47 -26.05 8.57
CA ILE A 55 14.51 -26.98 9.05
C ILE A 55 14.89 -26.76 10.51
N GLU A 56 14.56 -25.59 11.05
CA GLU A 56 14.73 -25.28 12.47
C GLU A 56 13.62 -24.29 12.87
N ALA A 57 12.90 -24.61 13.94
CA ALA A 57 11.85 -23.75 14.49
C ALA A 57 12.01 -23.61 15.99
N SER A 58 12.18 -22.37 16.43
CA SER A 58 12.13 -21.99 17.84
C SER A 58 11.27 -20.74 18.02
N LYS A 59 10.99 -20.35 19.25
CA LYS A 59 10.23 -19.13 19.55
C LYS A 59 10.90 -17.83 19.06
N LYS A 60 12.21 -17.87 18.80
CA LYS A 60 13.02 -16.67 18.44
C LYS A 60 13.72 -16.78 17.09
N ALA A 61 13.86 -17.99 16.55
CA ALA A 61 14.60 -18.22 15.33
C ALA A 61 13.89 -19.30 14.50
N VAL A 62 13.70 -19.04 13.23
CA VAL A 62 13.19 -20.00 12.25
C VAL A 62 14.13 -19.98 11.06
N LYS A 63 14.63 -21.15 10.68
CA LYS A 63 15.48 -21.34 9.50
C LYS A 63 14.77 -22.25 8.51
N VAL A 64 14.91 -21.93 7.24
CA VAL A 64 14.24 -22.67 6.16
C VAL A 64 15.21 -23.06 5.06
N ASP A 65 14.94 -24.18 4.41
CA ASP A 65 15.52 -24.55 3.14
C ASP A 65 14.66 -23.98 2.01
N ILE A 66 15.30 -23.37 0.99
CA ILE A 66 14.64 -22.85 -0.20
C ILE A 66 14.59 -23.99 -1.23
N LEU A 67 13.38 -24.42 -1.60
CA LEU A 67 13.14 -25.54 -2.49
C LEU A 67 13.08 -25.16 -3.96
N GLY A 68 12.86 -23.87 -4.26
CA GLY A 68 12.72 -23.35 -5.61
C GLY A 68 12.54 -21.84 -5.66
N CYS A 69 12.46 -21.32 -6.89
CA CYS A 69 12.15 -19.92 -7.17
C CYS A 69 11.21 -19.87 -8.38
N GLU A 70 10.06 -19.25 -8.23
CA GLU A 70 9.03 -19.17 -9.26
C GLU A 70 8.62 -17.71 -9.49
N LEU A 71 8.49 -17.30 -10.75
CA LEU A 71 7.90 -16.01 -11.08
C LEU A 71 6.39 -16.07 -10.80
N SER A 72 5.89 -15.12 -10.03
CA SER A 72 4.47 -15.03 -9.68
C SER A 72 4.04 -13.58 -9.67
N ASP A 73 3.74 -13.05 -10.86
CA ASP A 73 3.28 -11.69 -11.02
C ASP A 73 1.80 -11.56 -10.61
N LYS A 74 1.55 -10.70 -9.63
CA LYS A 74 0.24 -10.36 -9.08
C LYS A 74 0.02 -8.84 -9.10
N GLU A 75 0.89 -8.12 -9.80
CA GLU A 75 0.79 -6.67 -9.82
C GLU A 75 -0.11 -6.20 -10.97
N SER A 76 -0.91 -5.17 -10.68
CA SER A 76 -1.66 -4.48 -11.71
C SER A 76 -0.71 -3.75 -12.66
N ASN A 77 -1.07 -3.68 -13.93
CA ASN A 77 -0.40 -2.84 -14.92
C ASN A 77 -0.68 -1.34 -14.73
N LEU A 78 -1.63 -0.98 -13.86
CA LEU A 78 -1.90 0.41 -13.47
C LEU A 78 -1.12 0.76 -12.19
N SER A 79 -0.12 1.63 -12.33
CA SER A 79 0.57 2.20 -11.16
C SER A 79 -0.30 3.24 -10.47
N ILE A 80 -0.53 3.08 -9.15
CA ILE A 80 -1.25 4.06 -8.33
C ILE A 80 -0.38 4.49 -7.16
N HIS A 81 -0.14 5.81 -7.07
CA HIS A 81 0.47 6.44 -5.92
C HIS A 81 -0.61 7.18 -5.12
N LEU A 82 -0.98 6.63 -3.97
CA LEU A 82 -1.98 7.22 -3.07
C LEU A 82 -1.34 8.26 -2.15
N GLY A 83 -1.73 9.52 -2.28
CA GLY A 83 -1.50 10.58 -1.30
C GLY A 83 -2.70 10.65 -0.35
N GLN A 84 -2.56 10.05 0.82
CA GLN A 84 -3.64 9.97 1.82
C GLN A 84 -3.39 10.96 2.96
N VAL A 85 -4.25 11.96 3.12
CA VAL A 85 -4.21 12.78 4.34
C VAL A 85 -4.54 11.91 5.55
N ILE A 86 -3.70 11.99 6.59
CA ILE A 86 -3.82 11.13 7.77
C ILE A 86 -5.20 11.28 8.39
N SER A 87 -5.90 10.16 8.51
CA SER A 87 -7.20 10.04 9.18
C SER A 87 -7.05 9.58 10.64
N ARG A 88 -8.08 9.87 11.44
CA ARG A 88 -8.10 9.55 12.87
C ARG A 88 -8.37 8.06 13.13
N GLY A 89 -7.81 7.56 14.23
CA GLY A 89 -8.01 6.20 14.71
C GLY A 89 -7.54 5.14 13.71
N ASP A 90 -8.27 4.04 13.62
CA ASP A 90 -7.92 2.87 12.82
C ASP A 90 -8.20 3.04 11.31
N ARG A 91 -8.79 4.18 10.91
CA ARG A 91 -9.16 4.43 9.50
C ARG A 91 -7.96 4.47 8.57
N MET A 92 -6.84 5.08 9.03
CA MET A 92 -5.61 5.10 8.23
C MET A 92 -5.06 3.69 8.02
N GLU A 93 -5.07 2.85 9.06
CA GLU A 93 -4.61 1.47 9.00
C GLU A 93 -5.49 0.62 8.08
N PHE A 94 -6.81 0.80 8.18
CA PHE A 94 -7.78 0.18 7.28
C PHE A 94 -7.58 0.62 5.82
N THR A 95 -7.39 1.92 5.58
CA THR A 95 -7.13 2.45 4.24
C THR A 95 -5.87 1.84 3.65
N ILE A 96 -4.77 1.80 4.39
CA ILE A 96 -3.51 1.20 3.94
C ILE A 96 -3.72 -0.27 3.59
N GLN A 97 -4.27 -1.05 4.51
CA GLN A 97 -4.49 -2.48 4.30
C GLN A 97 -5.28 -2.74 3.01
N LYS A 98 -6.42 -2.07 2.85
CA LYS A 98 -7.30 -2.30 1.69
C LYS A 98 -6.77 -1.70 0.40
N SER A 99 -6.02 -0.59 0.46
CA SER A 99 -5.34 -0.05 -0.73
C SER A 99 -4.27 -1.00 -1.27
N VAL A 100 -3.55 -1.70 -0.37
CA VAL A 100 -2.60 -2.74 -0.79
C VAL A 100 -3.32 -3.89 -1.49
N GLU A 101 -4.42 -4.39 -0.93
CA GLU A 101 -5.23 -5.44 -1.54
C GLU A 101 -5.77 -5.04 -2.93
N LEU A 102 -6.02 -3.74 -3.14
CA LEU A 102 -6.52 -3.16 -4.39
C LEU A 102 -5.40 -2.72 -5.37
N GLY A 103 -4.15 -3.09 -5.11
CA GLY A 103 -3.07 -2.92 -6.09
C GLY A 103 -2.33 -1.57 -6.04
N VAL A 104 -2.47 -0.75 -4.99
CA VAL A 104 -1.68 0.48 -4.84
C VAL A 104 -0.19 0.16 -4.70
N ASN A 105 0.68 0.95 -5.37
CA ASN A 105 2.12 0.71 -5.40
C ASN A 105 2.89 1.56 -4.37
N VAL A 106 2.42 2.79 -4.12
CA VAL A 106 3.04 3.70 -3.16
C VAL A 106 1.96 4.42 -2.37
N ILE A 107 2.15 4.56 -1.06
CA ILE A 107 1.27 5.35 -0.20
C ILE A 107 2.11 6.41 0.51
N THR A 108 1.78 7.69 0.31
CA THR A 108 2.36 8.80 1.05
C THR A 108 1.35 9.33 2.06
N PRO A 109 1.58 9.19 3.36
CA PRO A 109 0.82 9.89 4.37
C PRO A 109 1.03 11.39 4.23
N LEU A 110 -0.07 12.17 4.25
CA LEU A 110 -0.02 13.60 4.05
C LEU A 110 -0.52 14.37 5.26
N TRP A 111 0.10 15.52 5.49
CA TRP A 111 -0.36 16.50 6.45
C TRP A 111 -0.98 17.70 5.71
N SER A 112 -2.25 17.98 6.01
CA SER A 112 -3.02 19.10 5.47
C SER A 112 -3.49 20.02 6.59
N GLU A 113 -3.99 21.21 6.24
CA GLU A 113 -4.50 22.21 7.18
C GLU A 113 -5.58 21.65 8.12
N ARG A 114 -6.50 20.84 7.57
CA ARG A 114 -7.60 20.23 8.31
C ARG A 114 -7.31 18.83 8.82
N CYS A 115 -6.04 18.41 8.83
CA CYS A 115 -5.63 17.17 9.43
C CYS A 115 -5.80 17.25 10.95
N GLY A 116 -6.67 16.40 11.49
CA GLY A 116 -6.96 16.39 12.93
C GLY A 116 -5.96 15.58 13.77
N VAL A 117 -4.92 15.04 13.15
CA VAL A 117 -3.88 14.23 13.82
C VAL A 117 -2.61 15.06 13.92
N LYS A 118 -2.13 15.25 15.15
CA LYS A 118 -0.86 15.91 15.44
C LYS A 118 0.12 14.85 15.92
N LEU A 119 0.93 14.34 15.03
CA LEU A 119 2.05 13.46 15.33
C LEU A 119 3.31 14.07 14.72
N ASP A 120 4.39 14.10 15.49
CA ASP A 120 5.68 14.66 15.09
C ASP A 120 6.85 13.75 15.51
N GLY A 121 7.99 13.94 14.87
CA GLY A 121 9.25 13.29 15.21
C GLY A 121 9.13 11.77 15.35
N GLU A 122 9.72 11.22 16.39
CA GLU A 122 9.80 9.76 16.63
C GLU A 122 8.44 9.05 16.68
N ARG A 123 7.36 9.74 17.07
CA ARG A 123 6.02 9.13 17.10
C ARG A 123 5.51 8.88 15.69
N MET A 124 5.79 9.80 14.77
CA MET A 124 5.44 9.63 13.37
C MET A 124 6.27 8.52 12.73
N ASP A 125 7.59 8.46 12.99
CA ASP A 125 8.45 7.41 12.46
C ASP A 125 7.98 6.02 12.90
N LYS A 126 7.60 5.87 14.16
CA LYS A 126 7.00 4.62 14.67
C LYS A 126 5.69 4.28 13.97
N LYS A 127 4.86 5.28 13.65
CA LYS A 127 3.61 5.07 12.89
C LYS A 127 3.89 4.64 11.45
N ILE A 128 4.84 5.26 10.76
CA ILE A 128 5.25 4.85 9.40
C ILE A 128 5.73 3.40 9.41
N GLN A 129 6.56 3.01 10.36
CA GLN A 129 7.00 1.63 10.50
C GLN A 129 5.84 0.66 10.78
N GLN A 130 4.87 1.05 11.62
CA GLN A 130 3.67 0.27 11.87
C GLN A 130 2.84 0.11 10.58
N TRP A 131 2.64 1.18 9.82
CA TRP A 131 1.90 1.15 8.56
C TRP A 131 2.61 0.31 7.50
N GLN A 132 3.96 0.34 7.44
CA GLN A 132 4.72 -0.56 6.57
C GLN A 132 4.50 -2.04 6.95
N LYS A 133 4.44 -2.37 8.24
CA LYS A 133 4.10 -3.74 8.69
C LYS A 133 2.68 -4.15 8.27
N ILE A 134 1.72 -3.22 8.30
CA ILE A 134 0.36 -3.48 7.79
C ILE A 134 0.36 -3.76 6.30
N ALA A 135 1.13 -3.00 5.51
CA ALA A 135 1.28 -3.26 4.08
C ALA A 135 1.89 -4.64 3.79
N ILE A 136 2.91 -5.04 4.55
CA ILE A 136 3.51 -6.38 4.46
C ILE A 136 2.46 -7.46 4.77
N ALA A 137 1.76 -7.35 5.89
CA ALA A 137 0.74 -8.33 6.29
C ALA A 137 -0.42 -8.43 5.26
N ALA A 138 -0.78 -7.30 4.63
CA ALA A 138 -1.76 -7.28 3.54
C ALA A 138 -1.25 -8.06 2.31
N CYS A 139 0.04 -7.91 1.93
CA CYS A 139 0.67 -8.67 0.84
C CYS A 139 0.73 -10.18 1.15
N GLU A 140 1.08 -10.54 2.39
CA GLU A 140 1.06 -11.94 2.85
C GLU A 140 -0.32 -12.57 2.70
N GLN A 141 -1.37 -11.80 2.99
CA GLN A 141 -2.75 -12.25 2.91
C GLN A 141 -3.30 -12.27 1.48
N CYS A 142 -3.12 -11.20 0.69
CA CYS A 142 -3.74 -11.07 -0.64
C CYS A 142 -2.95 -11.76 -1.76
N GLY A 143 -1.69 -12.10 -1.52
CA GLY A 143 -0.86 -12.83 -2.48
C GLY A 143 0.06 -11.96 -3.33
N ARG A 144 0.12 -10.64 -3.11
CA ARG A 144 1.08 -9.78 -3.79
C ARG A 144 2.51 -10.12 -3.37
N ASN A 145 3.45 -9.99 -4.30
CA ASN A 145 4.87 -10.30 -4.08
C ASN A 145 5.73 -9.04 -4.03
N VAL A 146 5.19 -7.90 -4.44
CA VAL A 146 5.80 -6.57 -4.32
C VAL A 146 5.12 -5.82 -3.18
N VAL A 147 5.88 -5.47 -2.15
CA VAL A 147 5.33 -4.73 -1.00
C VAL A 147 5.28 -3.25 -1.35
N PRO A 148 4.10 -2.59 -1.28
CA PRO A 148 4.00 -1.15 -1.46
C PRO A 148 4.84 -0.37 -0.47
N GLU A 149 5.46 0.70 -0.93
CA GLU A 149 6.21 1.61 -0.09
C GLU A 149 5.25 2.52 0.69
N ILE A 150 5.42 2.59 2.01
CA ILE A 150 4.84 3.64 2.83
C ILE A 150 5.90 4.73 2.99
N ARG A 151 5.75 5.84 2.26
CA ARG A 151 6.69 6.96 2.28
C ARG A 151 6.65 7.71 3.63
N PRO A 152 7.71 8.45 3.97
CA PRO A 152 7.67 9.39 5.09
C PRO A 152 6.51 10.38 4.96
N LEU A 153 6.04 10.91 6.12
CA LEU A 153 5.05 11.97 6.14
C LEU A 153 5.51 13.17 5.33
N MET A 154 4.65 13.68 4.46
CA MET A 154 4.89 14.88 3.68
C MET A 154 3.79 15.93 3.91
N LYS A 155 4.13 17.22 3.76
CA LYS A 155 3.12 18.26 3.62
C LYS A 155 2.40 18.05 2.30
N LEU A 156 1.10 18.29 2.30
CA LEU A 156 0.27 18.16 1.09
C LEU A 156 0.83 18.98 -0.07
N GLN A 157 1.25 20.21 0.19
CA GLN A 157 1.79 21.12 -0.83
C GLN A 157 3.05 20.57 -1.49
N ASP A 158 3.98 20.02 -0.70
CA ASP A 158 5.24 19.48 -1.19
C ASP A 158 4.98 18.23 -2.06
N TRP A 159 4.07 17.36 -1.62
CA TRP A 159 3.68 16.17 -2.38
C TRP A 159 2.97 16.52 -3.70
N CYS A 160 2.09 17.54 -3.70
CA CYS A 160 1.39 17.98 -4.91
C CYS A 160 2.35 18.61 -5.93
N ALA A 161 3.43 19.23 -5.47
CA ALA A 161 4.44 19.85 -6.32
C ALA A 161 5.36 18.83 -7.01
N GLU A 162 5.43 17.59 -6.52
CA GLU A 162 6.18 16.54 -7.22
C GLU A 162 5.59 16.31 -8.62
N ASN A 163 6.48 16.15 -9.61
CA ASN A 163 6.09 15.88 -10.99
C ASN A 163 6.86 14.68 -11.53
N ASP A 164 6.15 13.57 -11.64
CA ASP A 164 6.66 12.27 -12.11
C ASP A 164 6.02 11.85 -13.44
N GLY A 165 5.21 12.72 -14.05
CA GLY A 165 4.50 12.43 -15.30
C GLY A 165 3.17 11.68 -15.13
N ALA A 166 2.82 11.24 -13.93
CA ALA A 166 1.56 10.56 -13.65
C ALA A 166 0.35 11.52 -13.74
N LEU A 167 -0.81 10.97 -14.07
CA LEU A 167 -2.07 11.70 -14.03
C LEU A 167 -2.44 12.03 -12.58
N LYS A 168 -2.56 13.32 -12.28
CA LYS A 168 -2.89 13.83 -10.94
C LYS A 168 -4.39 13.95 -10.76
N LEU A 169 -4.96 13.25 -9.79
CA LEU A 169 -6.39 13.24 -9.49
C LEU A 169 -6.65 13.59 -8.03
N ASN A 170 -7.68 14.40 -7.77
CA ASN A 170 -8.23 14.57 -6.44
C ASN A 170 -9.74 14.32 -6.42
N LEU A 171 -10.29 13.85 -5.30
CA LEU A 171 -11.73 13.67 -5.15
C LEU A 171 -12.36 14.94 -4.61
N HIS A 172 -13.33 15.47 -5.36
CA HIS A 172 -14.10 16.62 -4.91
C HIS A 172 -15.61 16.41 -5.15
N PRO A 173 -16.47 16.67 -4.14
CA PRO A 173 -17.91 16.37 -4.25
C PRO A 173 -18.66 17.25 -5.26
N ARG A 174 -18.03 18.30 -5.78
CA ARG A 174 -18.61 19.21 -6.78
C ARG A 174 -17.90 19.14 -8.13
N ALA A 175 -17.01 18.15 -8.34
CA ALA A 175 -16.30 17.99 -9.59
C ALA A 175 -17.26 17.66 -10.74
N GLN A 176 -16.90 18.08 -11.95
CA GLN A 176 -17.66 17.83 -13.17
C GLN A 176 -17.23 16.56 -13.89
N TYR A 177 -15.98 16.11 -13.67
CA TYR A 177 -15.42 14.91 -14.30
C TYR A 177 -15.67 13.67 -13.46
N SER A 178 -15.76 12.54 -14.11
CA SER A 178 -15.83 11.22 -13.48
C SER A 178 -14.68 10.34 -13.98
N ILE A 179 -14.41 9.23 -13.30
CA ILE A 179 -13.38 8.27 -13.74
C ILE A 179 -13.64 7.79 -15.18
N LYS A 180 -14.91 7.67 -15.58
CA LYS A 180 -15.29 7.24 -16.94
C LYS A 180 -14.94 8.24 -18.04
N THR A 181 -14.72 9.51 -17.68
CA THR A 181 -14.41 10.59 -18.63
C THR A 181 -12.95 11.01 -18.59
N LEU A 182 -12.11 10.29 -17.83
CA LEU A 182 -10.68 10.54 -17.78
C LEU A 182 -10.02 10.26 -19.15
N PRO A 183 -8.96 11.01 -19.49
CA PRO A 183 -8.13 10.69 -20.64
C PRO A 183 -7.41 9.34 -20.43
N SER A 184 -6.70 8.87 -21.45
CA SER A 184 -5.82 7.72 -21.31
C SER A 184 -4.81 7.95 -20.17
N ILE A 185 -4.62 6.93 -19.33
CA ILE A 185 -3.66 7.01 -18.24
C ILE A 185 -2.24 6.91 -18.82
N PRO A 186 -1.32 7.80 -18.44
CA PRO A 186 0.08 7.70 -18.84
C PRO A 186 0.73 6.44 -18.22
N LYS A 187 1.85 6.00 -18.79
CA LYS A 187 2.59 4.82 -18.30
C LYS A 187 3.09 4.98 -16.86
N GLU A 188 3.28 6.21 -16.42
CA GLU A 188 3.65 6.58 -15.06
C GLU A 188 2.49 6.37 -14.07
N GLY A 189 1.27 6.13 -14.56
CA GLY A 189 0.09 5.82 -13.76
C GLY A 189 -0.65 7.02 -13.22
N VAL A 190 -1.15 6.91 -12.00
CA VAL A 190 -2.02 7.89 -11.33
C VAL A 190 -1.46 8.31 -9.98
N ARG A 191 -1.48 9.60 -9.71
CA ARG A 191 -1.33 10.17 -8.35
C ARG A 191 -2.71 10.55 -7.82
N LEU A 192 -3.21 9.81 -6.85
CA LEU A 192 -4.55 9.99 -6.28
C LEU A 192 -4.46 10.67 -4.92
N LEU A 193 -5.00 11.88 -4.81
CA LEU A 193 -5.07 12.64 -3.57
C LEU A 193 -6.41 12.45 -2.87
N ILE A 194 -6.37 12.07 -1.59
CA ILE A 194 -7.55 11.93 -0.74
C ILE A 194 -7.38 12.78 0.52
N GLY A 195 -8.36 13.63 0.78
CA GLY A 195 -8.40 14.48 1.97
C GLY A 195 -8.73 13.73 3.27
N SER A 196 -8.57 14.42 4.40
CA SER A 196 -9.02 13.94 5.71
C SER A 196 -10.55 14.00 5.86
N GLU A 197 -11.07 13.64 7.04
CA GLU A 197 -12.50 13.79 7.37
C GLU A 197 -13.01 15.23 7.27
N GLY A 198 -12.12 16.22 7.48
CA GLY A 198 -12.40 17.65 7.30
C GLY A 198 -12.29 18.13 5.85
N GLY A 199 -11.94 17.25 4.92
CA GLY A 199 -11.64 17.59 3.53
C GLY A 199 -10.37 18.45 3.39
N LEU A 200 -10.17 19.03 2.22
CA LEU A 200 -9.16 20.03 1.93
C LEU A 200 -9.73 21.44 2.18
N SER A 201 -8.88 22.39 2.54
CA SER A 201 -9.29 23.79 2.62
C SER A 201 -9.46 24.40 1.21
N PRO A 202 -10.19 25.52 1.06
CA PRO A 202 -10.32 26.18 -0.23
C PRO A 202 -8.96 26.59 -0.84
N GLN A 203 -8.00 26.94 0.01
CA GLN A 203 -6.64 27.27 -0.41
C GLN A 203 -5.89 26.05 -0.93
N GLU A 204 -6.00 24.93 -0.23
CA GLU A 204 -5.41 23.66 -0.66
C GLU A 204 -6.02 23.16 -1.98
N ILE A 205 -7.34 23.30 -2.17
CA ILE A 205 -8.02 22.97 -3.43
C ILE A 205 -7.46 23.82 -4.59
N ALA A 206 -7.37 25.13 -4.40
CA ALA A 206 -6.81 26.02 -5.42
C ALA A 206 -5.34 25.68 -5.75
N GLN A 207 -4.55 25.30 -4.75
CA GLN A 207 -3.17 24.86 -4.95
C GLN A 207 -3.09 23.52 -5.72
N THR A 208 -3.95 22.56 -5.44
CA THR A 208 -3.96 21.29 -6.20
C THR A 208 -4.28 21.54 -7.67
N GLU A 209 -5.22 22.43 -7.97
CA GLU A 209 -5.55 22.83 -9.34
C GLU A 209 -4.34 23.45 -10.06
N GLN A 210 -3.63 24.38 -9.40
CA GLN A 210 -2.40 24.99 -9.94
C GLN A 210 -1.28 23.97 -10.18
N GLN A 211 -1.25 22.87 -9.42
CA GLN A 211 -0.30 21.77 -9.58
C GLN A 211 -0.77 20.71 -10.59
N GLY A 212 -1.84 20.97 -11.34
CA GLY A 212 -2.33 20.11 -12.43
C GLY A 212 -3.18 18.94 -11.98
N PHE A 213 -3.73 18.98 -10.76
CA PHE A 213 -4.72 17.96 -10.34
C PHE A 213 -6.06 18.19 -11.03
N THR A 214 -6.62 17.12 -11.54
CA THR A 214 -7.98 17.07 -12.07
C THR A 214 -8.93 16.59 -10.98
N GLU A 215 -9.97 17.38 -10.71
CA GLU A 215 -11.01 16.98 -9.76
C GLU A 215 -11.95 15.95 -10.37
N ILE A 216 -12.20 14.88 -9.63
CA ILE A 216 -13.14 13.82 -10.06
C ILE A 216 -14.24 13.57 -9.03
N LEU A 217 -15.42 13.21 -9.52
CA LEU A 217 -16.61 12.91 -8.74
C LEU A 217 -16.85 11.40 -8.68
N LEU A 218 -17.03 10.86 -7.49
CA LEU A 218 -17.46 9.48 -7.25
C LEU A 218 -18.94 9.41 -6.83
N GLY A 219 -19.81 9.93 -7.70
CA GLY A 219 -21.26 9.92 -7.46
C GLY A 219 -21.73 11.03 -6.51
N LYS A 220 -23.02 11.02 -6.16
CA LYS A 220 -23.73 12.12 -5.50
C LYS A 220 -23.60 12.13 -3.97
N ARG A 221 -23.07 11.10 -3.38
CA ARG A 221 -22.94 10.95 -1.91
C ARG A 221 -21.57 11.40 -1.44
N VAL A 222 -21.54 12.07 -0.28
CA VAL A 222 -20.28 12.32 0.43
C VAL A 222 -19.81 11.01 1.05
N LEU A 223 -18.62 10.57 0.66
CA LEU A 223 -17.98 9.37 1.18
C LEU A 223 -17.05 9.73 2.34
N ARG A 224 -16.91 8.84 3.30
CA ARG A 224 -15.85 8.95 4.29
C ARG A 224 -14.49 8.78 3.62
N THR A 225 -13.43 9.31 4.23
CA THR A 225 -12.09 9.33 3.63
C THR A 225 -11.61 7.93 3.25
N GLU A 226 -11.77 6.95 4.13
CA GLU A 226 -11.44 5.55 3.85
C GLU A 226 -12.27 4.96 2.72
N THR A 227 -13.56 5.25 2.67
CA THR A 227 -14.45 4.80 1.59
C THR A 227 -14.11 5.47 0.26
N ALA A 228 -13.77 6.75 0.29
CA ALA A 228 -13.40 7.53 -0.89
C ALA A 228 -12.14 6.96 -1.55
N SER A 229 -11.10 6.66 -0.75
CA SER A 229 -9.87 6.04 -1.23
C SER A 229 -10.15 4.72 -1.94
N LEU A 230 -10.85 3.80 -1.27
CA LEU A 230 -11.09 2.46 -1.79
C LEU A 230 -11.99 2.47 -3.03
N ALA A 231 -13.04 3.31 -3.02
CA ALA A 231 -13.94 3.46 -4.18
C ALA A 231 -13.21 4.02 -5.40
N ALA A 232 -12.32 5.02 -5.21
CA ALA A 232 -11.54 5.59 -6.30
C ALA A 232 -10.54 4.57 -6.87
N ILE A 233 -9.78 3.89 -5.99
CA ILE A 233 -8.82 2.87 -6.39
C ILE A 233 -9.52 1.74 -7.15
N SER A 234 -10.62 1.19 -6.61
CA SER A 234 -11.38 0.14 -7.28
C SER A 234 -11.89 0.57 -8.64
N ALA A 235 -12.42 1.79 -8.76
CA ALA A 235 -12.93 2.29 -10.04
C ALA A 235 -11.80 2.50 -11.07
N LEU A 236 -10.62 2.98 -10.63
CA LEU A 236 -9.43 3.09 -11.48
C LEU A 236 -8.94 1.71 -11.94
N GLN A 237 -8.88 0.74 -11.04
CA GLN A 237 -8.46 -0.63 -11.35
C GLN A 237 -9.45 -1.34 -12.28
N ILE A 238 -10.75 -1.10 -12.15
CA ILE A 238 -11.76 -1.65 -13.06
C ILE A 238 -11.65 -1.04 -14.47
N CYS A 239 -11.41 0.26 -14.56
CA CYS A 239 -11.37 0.95 -15.85
C CYS A 239 -10.03 0.83 -16.58
N PHE A 240 -8.91 0.73 -15.86
CA PHE A 240 -7.57 0.89 -16.41
C PHE A 240 -6.54 -0.12 -15.89
N GLY A 241 -6.89 -0.94 -14.91
CA GLY A 241 -6.03 -1.93 -14.26
C GLY A 241 -6.52 -3.37 -14.47
N ASP A 242 -6.47 -4.17 -13.41
CA ASP A 242 -6.66 -5.62 -13.43
C ASP A 242 -7.93 -6.14 -12.72
N LEU A 243 -8.81 -5.26 -12.26
CA LEU A 243 -10.08 -5.65 -11.62
C LEU A 243 -11.30 -5.69 -12.59
N GLY A 244 -11.07 -5.53 -13.88
CA GLY A 244 -12.12 -5.50 -14.90
C GLY A 244 -12.07 -6.67 -15.87
#